data_cfb0e322daddfa68ef82d2cfee6b3e71
#
_entry.id   cfb0e322daddfa68ef82d2cfee6b3e71
#
_cell.length_a   1.000
_cell.length_b   1.000
_cell.length_c   1.000
_cell.angle_alpha   90.00
_cell.angle_beta   90.00
_cell.angle_gamma   90.00
#
_symmetry.space_group_name_H-M   'P 1'
#
loop_
_entity.id
_entity.type
_entity.pdbx_description
1 polymer ?
#
loop_
_entity_poly.entity_id
_entity_poly.type
_entity_poly.pdbx_seq_one_letter_code
_entity_poly.pdbx_strand_id
1 'polypeptide(L)'
;MAISSEMQLKLDKINALIEKGYSVKTKEKDFIPVLISPEGKFVNTFFKSKYGDDSLPGFSWIAFFFPFVFAAKVRNWKYFWFVGLIVFILSIIESIFNIDTSYASSIGISMVYGFGYPLQRWLFVKSNKEEIGTFISVLLGLLLSLVAAIPAFIVSGIFSP
;
A
#
# COMPACT_ATOMS: atom_id res chain seq x y z
N MET A 1 3.56 18.51 -9.25
CA MET A 1 2.22 18.62 -8.62
C MET A 1 2.40 18.96 -7.14
N ALA A 2 1.69 19.95 -6.60
CA ALA A 2 1.83 20.30 -5.19
C ALA A 2 1.35 19.13 -4.32
N ILE A 3 2.14 18.78 -3.31
CA ILE A 3 1.78 17.80 -2.28
C ILE A 3 0.69 18.47 -1.42
N SER A 4 -0.37 17.73 -1.05
CA SER A 4 -1.40 18.28 -0.15
C SER A 4 -0.78 18.63 1.20
N SER A 5 -1.32 19.66 1.88
CA SER A 5 -0.85 20.07 3.21
C SER A 5 -0.88 18.93 4.23
N GLU A 6 -1.90 18.08 4.16
CA GLU A 6 -2.00 16.88 5.01
C GLU A 6 -0.86 15.88 4.74
N MET A 7 -0.56 15.62 3.47
CA MET A 7 0.54 14.71 3.12
C MET A 7 1.89 15.31 3.48
N GLN A 8 2.07 16.63 3.27
CA GLN A 8 3.29 17.33 3.68
C GLN A 8 3.55 17.15 5.18
N LEU A 9 2.53 17.36 6.01
CA LEU A 9 2.63 17.13 7.46
C LEU A 9 3.08 15.70 7.80
N LYS A 10 2.59 14.70 7.06
CA LYS A 10 3.01 13.30 7.25
C LYS A 10 4.47 13.08 6.86
N LEU A 11 4.92 13.70 5.78
CA LEU A 11 6.33 13.63 5.35
C LEU A 11 7.26 14.31 6.35
N ASP A 12 6.85 15.46 6.91
CA ASP A 12 7.62 16.18 7.93
C ASP A 12 7.75 15.36 9.22
N LYS A 13 6.68 14.67 9.64
CA LYS A 13 6.75 13.72 10.76
C LYS A 13 7.77 12.59 10.50
N ILE A 14 7.80 12.02 9.28
CA ILE A 14 8.77 10.99 8.91
C ILE A 14 10.19 11.56 8.96
N ASN A 15 10.42 12.79 8.45
CA ASN A 15 11.73 13.43 8.52
C ASN A 15 12.18 13.62 9.97
N ALA A 16 11.30 14.10 10.85
CA ALA A 16 11.59 14.27 12.28
C ALA A 16 11.93 12.92 12.96
N LEU A 17 11.32 11.81 12.55
CA LEU A 17 11.68 10.47 13.03
C LEU A 17 13.07 10.06 12.53
N ILE A 18 13.39 10.31 11.25
CA ILE A 18 14.71 10.02 10.70
C ILE A 18 15.81 10.81 11.44
N GLU A 19 15.58 12.08 11.77
CA GLU A 19 16.50 12.89 12.58
C GLU A 19 16.71 12.30 13.99
N LYS A 20 15.71 11.61 14.54
CA LYS A 20 15.79 10.88 15.82
C LYS A 20 16.47 9.48 15.68
N GLY A 21 17.02 9.15 14.51
CA GLY A 21 17.74 7.89 14.28
C GLY A 21 16.86 6.72 13.79
N TYR A 22 15.58 6.96 13.49
CA TYR A 22 14.75 5.95 12.81
C TYR A 22 15.19 5.76 11.37
N SER A 23 14.90 4.60 10.81
CA SER A 23 15.19 4.30 9.41
C SER A 23 13.98 3.71 8.70
N VAL A 24 13.76 4.13 7.45
CA VAL A 24 12.75 3.50 6.59
C VAL A 24 13.44 2.46 5.74
N LYS A 25 13.04 1.19 5.89
CA LYS A 25 13.59 0.06 5.13
C LYS A 25 12.54 -0.52 4.21
N THR A 26 12.96 -0.88 3.02
CA THR A 26 12.20 -1.66 2.05
C THR A 26 13.04 -2.85 1.65
N LYS A 27 12.60 -4.06 1.94
CA LYS A 27 13.22 -5.27 1.39
C LYS A 27 12.74 -5.46 -0.06
N GLU A 28 13.50 -6.20 -0.85
CA GLU A 28 13.13 -6.45 -2.25
C GLU A 28 11.75 -7.09 -2.41
N LYS A 29 11.33 -7.90 -1.45
CA LYS A 29 10.04 -8.60 -1.43
C LYS A 29 8.90 -7.79 -0.81
N ASP A 30 9.19 -6.71 -0.08
CA ASP A 30 8.17 -5.93 0.59
C ASP A 30 7.49 -4.97 -0.40
N PHE A 31 6.17 -4.96 -0.42
CA PHE A 31 5.41 -3.99 -1.22
C PHE A 31 5.12 -2.70 -0.44
N ILE A 32 5.28 -2.71 0.88
CA ILE A 32 5.17 -1.56 1.78
C ILE A 32 6.47 -1.40 2.57
N PRO A 33 7.02 -0.19 2.62
CA PRO A 33 8.18 0.10 3.47
C PRO A 33 7.80 0.04 4.96
N VAL A 34 8.78 -0.30 5.77
CA VAL A 34 8.64 -0.39 7.22
C VAL A 34 9.52 0.62 7.91
N LEU A 35 9.06 1.14 9.05
CA LEU A 35 9.81 2.02 9.91
C LEU A 35 10.54 1.18 10.99
N ILE A 36 11.84 1.42 11.17
CA ILE A 36 12.69 0.74 12.15
C ILE A 36 13.17 1.77 13.17
N SER A 37 13.05 1.47 14.46
CA SER A 37 13.55 2.33 15.53
C SER A 37 15.08 2.31 15.62
N PRO A 38 15.72 3.25 16.35
CA PRO A 38 17.15 3.25 16.57
C PRO A 38 17.68 1.96 17.22
N GLU A 39 16.84 1.27 18.03
CA GLU A 39 17.18 -0.02 18.64
C GLU A 39 17.02 -1.21 17.68
N GLY A 40 16.71 -0.96 16.40
CA GLY A 40 16.51 -1.99 15.39
C GLY A 40 15.15 -2.69 15.44
N LYS A 41 14.19 -2.20 16.22
CA LYS A 41 12.87 -2.80 16.34
C LYS A 41 11.92 -2.27 15.27
N PHE A 42 11.02 -3.16 14.80
CA PHE A 42 9.93 -2.77 13.90
C PHE A 42 8.95 -1.83 14.61
N VAL A 43 8.67 -0.70 13.99
CA VAL A 43 7.66 0.26 14.47
C VAL A 43 6.35 0.00 13.74
N ASN A 44 5.35 -0.40 14.51
CA ASN A 44 4.02 -0.62 13.96
C ASN A 44 3.33 0.72 13.69
N THR A 45 3.20 1.05 12.40
CA THR A 45 2.50 2.27 11.95
C THR A 45 0.98 2.09 11.84
N PHE A 46 0.48 0.86 12.00
CA PHE A 46 -0.96 0.54 11.90
C PHE A 46 -1.75 0.95 13.14
N PHE A 47 -1.16 0.80 14.30
CA PHE A 47 -1.81 1.17 15.54
C PHE A 47 -1.04 2.32 16.19
N LYS A 48 -1.77 3.32 16.71
CA LYS A 48 -1.16 4.31 17.60
C LYS A 48 -0.33 3.54 18.62
N SER A 49 0.97 3.72 18.56
CA SER A 49 1.88 3.05 19.48
C SER A 49 1.35 3.24 20.90
N LYS A 50 1.52 2.20 21.75
CA LYS A 50 1.28 2.24 23.21
C LYS A 50 1.98 3.43 23.90
N TYR A 51 2.85 4.12 23.17
CA TYR A 51 3.65 5.27 23.59
C TYR A 51 3.02 6.63 23.30
N GLY A 52 1.74 6.69 22.88
CA GLY A 52 1.03 7.98 22.74
C GLY A 52 1.64 8.95 21.72
N ASP A 53 2.42 8.44 20.78
CA ASP A 53 3.27 9.27 19.95
C ASP A 53 2.50 9.77 18.73
N ASP A 54 2.04 11.02 18.78
CA ASP A 54 1.52 11.76 17.62
C ASP A 54 2.57 11.98 16.52
N SER A 55 3.81 11.49 16.73
CA SER A 55 4.91 11.61 15.78
C SER A 55 4.79 10.66 14.58
N LEU A 56 3.99 9.60 14.65
CA LEU A 56 3.81 8.67 13.54
C LEU A 56 3.05 9.33 12.37
N PRO A 57 3.37 8.97 11.11
CA PRO A 57 2.80 9.62 9.94
C PRO A 57 1.29 9.43 9.79
N GLY A 58 0.71 8.41 10.44
CA GLY A 58 -0.71 8.13 10.44
C GLY A 58 -1.25 7.55 9.13
N PHE A 59 -2.56 7.45 9.04
CA PHE A 59 -3.30 6.83 7.95
C PHE A 59 -3.57 7.81 6.79
N SER A 60 -3.53 7.33 5.57
CA SER A 60 -3.89 8.10 4.37
C SER A 60 -5.24 7.64 3.81
N TRP A 61 -6.30 8.40 4.08
CA TRP A 61 -7.65 8.10 3.60
C TRP A 61 -7.74 8.03 2.07
N ILE A 62 -7.08 8.95 1.39
CA ILE A 62 -7.12 8.99 -0.07
C ILE A 62 -6.45 7.75 -0.69
N ALA A 63 -5.35 7.25 -0.10
CA ALA A 63 -4.71 6.03 -0.55
C ALA A 63 -5.50 4.76 -0.16
N PHE A 64 -6.29 4.83 0.89
CA PHE A 64 -7.25 3.78 1.25
C PHE A 64 -8.37 3.64 0.22
N PHE A 65 -8.98 4.74 -0.20
CA PHE A 65 -10.07 4.69 -1.18
C PHE A 65 -9.60 4.42 -2.61
N PHE A 66 -8.39 4.84 -2.96
CA PHE A 66 -7.84 4.72 -4.31
C PHE A 66 -6.44 4.09 -4.33
N PRO A 67 -6.24 2.91 -3.71
CA PRO A 67 -4.91 2.34 -3.54
C PRO A 67 -4.20 2.08 -4.87
N PHE A 68 -4.93 1.61 -5.89
CA PHE A 68 -4.39 1.32 -7.23
C PHE A 68 -3.90 2.59 -7.95
N VAL A 69 -4.61 3.72 -7.79
CA VAL A 69 -4.21 5.00 -8.40
C VAL A 69 -2.91 5.49 -7.78
N PHE A 70 -2.83 5.45 -6.45
CA PHE A 70 -1.67 5.93 -5.72
C PHE A 70 -0.48 4.98 -5.84
N ALA A 71 -0.71 3.68 -5.97
CA ALA A 71 0.35 2.71 -6.30
C ALA A 71 0.96 2.99 -7.67
N ALA A 72 0.14 3.22 -8.69
CA ALA A 72 0.60 3.59 -10.03
C ALA A 72 1.35 4.93 -10.01
N LYS A 73 0.81 5.95 -9.29
CA LYS A 73 1.38 7.30 -9.22
C LYS A 73 2.81 7.33 -8.67
N VAL A 74 3.09 6.53 -7.63
CA VAL A 74 4.43 6.40 -7.04
C VAL A 74 5.23 5.23 -7.63
N ARG A 75 4.78 4.65 -8.73
CA ARG A 75 5.42 3.53 -9.43
C ARG A 75 5.67 2.32 -8.53
N ASN A 76 4.75 2.05 -7.60
CA ASN A 76 4.79 0.87 -6.75
C ASN A 76 4.19 -0.35 -7.48
N TRP A 77 4.90 -0.87 -8.48
CA TRP A 77 4.44 -2.01 -9.28
C TRP A 77 4.28 -3.29 -8.47
N LYS A 78 5.03 -3.43 -7.38
CA LYS A 78 4.92 -4.56 -6.44
C LYS A 78 3.54 -4.67 -5.81
N TYR A 79 2.84 -3.54 -5.62
CA TYR A 79 1.47 -3.53 -5.14
C TYR A 79 0.56 -4.42 -5.99
N PHE A 80 0.62 -4.28 -7.30
CA PHE A 80 -0.26 -5.02 -8.22
C PHE A 80 0.05 -6.52 -8.21
N TRP A 81 1.33 -6.91 -8.17
CA TRP A 81 1.73 -8.30 -8.03
C TRP A 81 1.24 -8.89 -6.71
N PHE A 82 1.37 -8.17 -5.62
CA PHE A 82 0.99 -8.65 -4.30
C PHE A 82 -0.53 -8.78 -4.17
N VAL A 83 -1.27 -7.78 -4.66
CA VAL A 83 -2.74 -7.83 -4.72
C VAL A 83 -3.21 -8.98 -5.60
N GLY A 84 -2.63 -9.15 -6.79
CA GLY A 84 -2.97 -10.25 -7.68
C GLY A 84 -2.74 -11.62 -7.03
N LEU A 85 -1.62 -11.79 -6.31
CA LEU A 85 -1.33 -13.02 -5.57
C LEU A 85 -2.36 -13.27 -4.45
N ILE A 86 -2.70 -12.25 -3.67
CA ILE A 86 -3.71 -12.38 -2.60
C ILE A 86 -5.06 -12.76 -3.20
N VAL A 87 -5.53 -12.02 -4.22
CA VAL A 87 -6.82 -12.27 -4.86
C VAL A 87 -6.85 -13.68 -5.49
N PHE A 88 -5.76 -14.13 -6.10
CA PHE A 88 -5.64 -15.49 -6.61
C PHE A 88 -5.77 -16.57 -5.52
N ILE A 89 -5.04 -16.41 -4.40
CA ILE A 89 -5.13 -17.37 -3.28
C ILE A 89 -6.55 -17.38 -2.69
N LEU A 90 -7.15 -16.22 -2.52
CA LEU A 90 -8.49 -16.11 -1.97
C LEU A 90 -9.54 -16.71 -2.91
N SER A 91 -9.41 -16.56 -4.24
CA SER A 91 -10.33 -17.18 -5.18
C SER A 91 -10.29 -18.71 -5.13
N ILE A 92 -9.13 -19.30 -4.84
CA ILE A 92 -9.02 -20.75 -4.59
C ILE A 92 -9.75 -21.13 -3.30
N ILE A 93 -9.55 -20.36 -2.22
CA ILE A 93 -10.21 -20.61 -0.93
C ILE A 93 -11.73 -20.47 -1.06
N GLU A 94 -12.20 -19.43 -1.74
CA GLU A 94 -13.62 -19.20 -2.02
C GLU A 94 -14.24 -20.38 -2.79
N SER A 95 -13.53 -20.87 -3.81
CA SER A 95 -13.99 -22.01 -4.61
C SER A 95 -14.06 -23.31 -3.83
N ILE A 96 -13.11 -23.56 -2.89
CA ILE A 96 -13.07 -24.78 -2.08
C ILE A 96 -14.11 -24.77 -0.98
N PHE A 97 -14.25 -23.62 -0.28
CA PHE A 97 -15.09 -23.51 0.92
C PHE A 97 -16.46 -22.88 0.66
N ASN A 98 -16.75 -22.47 -0.56
CA ASN A 98 -17.98 -21.79 -0.98
C ASN A 98 -18.31 -20.57 -0.09
N ILE A 99 -17.28 -19.74 0.17
CA ILE A 99 -17.37 -18.50 0.96
C ILE A 99 -17.01 -17.31 0.08
N ASP A 100 -17.62 -16.16 0.34
CA ASP A 100 -17.26 -14.90 -0.34
C ASP A 100 -16.37 -14.05 0.57
N THR A 101 -15.13 -13.83 0.18
CA THR A 101 -14.17 -12.99 0.91
C THR A 101 -13.89 -11.66 0.22
N SER A 102 -14.55 -11.35 -0.90
CA SER A 102 -14.24 -10.22 -1.79
C SER A 102 -14.23 -8.88 -1.07
N TYR A 103 -15.25 -8.60 -0.24
CA TYR A 103 -15.33 -7.34 0.50
C TYR A 103 -14.27 -7.24 1.60
N ALA A 104 -14.10 -8.32 2.39
CA ALA A 104 -13.14 -8.34 3.48
C ALA A 104 -11.71 -8.16 2.99
N SER A 105 -11.34 -8.83 1.90
CA SER A 105 -10.03 -8.73 1.28
C SER A 105 -9.77 -7.35 0.69
N SER A 106 -10.75 -6.77 0.00
CA SER A 106 -10.63 -5.43 -0.57
C SER A 106 -10.40 -4.36 0.50
N ILE A 107 -11.16 -4.41 1.59
CA ILE A 107 -11.00 -3.50 2.73
C ILE A 107 -9.62 -3.74 3.39
N GLY A 108 -9.23 -4.99 3.62
CA GLY A 108 -7.96 -5.34 4.24
C GLY A 108 -6.76 -4.83 3.44
N ILE A 109 -6.72 -5.07 2.12
CA ILE A 109 -5.67 -4.59 1.22
C ILE A 109 -5.61 -3.06 1.24
N SER A 110 -6.76 -2.39 1.13
CA SER A 110 -6.86 -0.94 1.14
C SER A 110 -6.39 -0.35 2.47
N MET A 111 -6.72 -0.97 3.60
CA MET A 111 -6.24 -0.57 4.94
C MET A 111 -4.73 -0.64 5.02
N VAL A 112 -4.15 -1.77 4.66
CA VAL A 112 -2.70 -1.98 4.67
C VAL A 112 -2.00 -0.93 3.81
N TYR A 113 -2.55 -0.63 2.62
CA TYR A 113 -2.00 0.39 1.75
C TYR A 113 -2.16 1.81 2.31
N GLY A 114 -3.30 2.13 2.90
CA GLY A 114 -3.57 3.44 3.53
C GLY A 114 -2.58 3.77 4.66
N PHE A 115 -2.16 2.77 5.45
CA PHE A 115 -1.12 2.94 6.48
C PHE A 115 0.29 3.00 5.90
N GLY A 116 0.58 2.20 4.88
CA GLY A 116 1.92 2.14 4.28
C GLY A 116 2.24 3.29 3.32
N TYR A 117 1.22 3.93 2.76
CA TYR A 117 1.40 4.94 1.71
C TYR A 117 2.24 6.16 2.13
N PRO A 118 2.14 6.73 3.34
CA PRO A 118 2.99 7.85 3.73
C PRO A 118 4.49 7.52 3.65
N LEU A 119 4.89 6.32 4.11
CA LEU A 119 6.28 5.85 4.02
C LEU A 119 6.69 5.60 2.57
N GLN A 120 5.80 5.00 1.76
CA GLN A 120 6.02 4.80 0.35
C GLN A 120 6.20 6.13 -0.40
N ARG A 121 5.36 7.11 -0.08
CA ARG A 121 5.44 8.45 -0.65
C ARG A 121 6.75 9.15 -0.27
N TRP A 122 7.17 9.03 0.97
CA TRP A 122 8.43 9.58 1.45
C TRP A 122 9.64 9.00 0.69
N LEU A 123 9.70 7.68 0.53
CA LEU A 123 10.74 7.02 -0.27
C LEU A 123 10.73 7.49 -1.72
N PHE A 124 9.53 7.65 -2.29
CA PHE A 124 9.39 8.12 -3.66
C PHE A 124 9.93 9.53 -3.84
N VAL A 125 9.60 10.45 -2.95
CA VAL A 125 10.11 11.84 -2.96
C VAL A 125 11.64 11.84 -2.83
N LYS A 126 12.20 11.04 -1.91
CA LYS A 126 13.66 10.91 -1.77
C LYS A 126 14.36 10.31 -2.98
N SER A 127 13.68 9.51 -3.78
CA SER A 127 14.26 8.90 -4.98
C SER A 127 14.39 9.86 -6.17
N ASN A 128 13.95 11.11 -6.04
CA ASN A 128 13.92 12.13 -7.10
C ASN A 128 13.24 11.66 -8.41
N LYS A 129 12.33 10.72 -8.33
CA LYS A 129 11.57 10.23 -9.49
C LYS A 129 10.38 11.13 -9.77
N GLU A 130 10.10 11.34 -11.04
CA GLU A 130 8.90 12.05 -11.44
C GLU A 130 7.65 11.22 -11.23
N GLU A 131 6.62 11.87 -10.67
CA GLU A 131 5.29 11.25 -10.53
C GLU A 131 4.64 11.05 -11.88
N ILE A 132 3.92 9.94 -11.99
CA ILE A 132 3.00 9.75 -13.12
C ILE A 132 1.81 10.70 -12.94
N GLY A 133 1.42 11.39 -14.02
CA GLY A 133 0.27 12.28 -14.02
C GLY A 133 -0.99 11.56 -13.54
N THR A 134 -1.87 12.28 -12.83
CA THR A 134 -3.04 11.65 -12.16
C THR A 134 -3.93 10.90 -13.14
N PHE A 135 -4.22 11.45 -14.32
CA PHE A 135 -5.03 10.78 -15.33
C PHE A 135 -4.41 9.46 -15.79
N ILE A 136 -3.10 9.49 -16.11
CA ILE A 136 -2.36 8.28 -16.52
C ILE A 136 -2.30 7.27 -15.36
N SER A 137 -2.16 7.73 -14.11
CA SER A 137 -2.16 6.85 -12.93
C SER A 137 -3.50 6.13 -12.74
N VAL A 138 -4.62 6.79 -13.03
CA VAL A 138 -5.95 6.15 -13.00
C VAL A 138 -6.02 5.06 -14.06
N LEU A 139 -5.67 5.36 -15.31
CA LEU A 139 -5.72 4.39 -16.40
C LEU A 139 -4.79 3.20 -16.15
N LEU A 140 -3.54 3.45 -15.77
CA LEU A 140 -2.57 2.40 -15.45
C LEU A 140 -3.00 1.58 -14.22
N GLY A 141 -3.50 2.24 -13.19
CA GLY A 141 -3.97 1.57 -11.99
C GLY A 141 -5.14 0.62 -12.29
N LEU A 142 -6.12 1.06 -13.06
CA LEU A 142 -7.23 0.21 -13.50
C LEU A 142 -6.74 -0.95 -14.38
N LEU A 143 -5.93 -0.67 -15.38
CA LEU A 143 -5.39 -1.70 -16.29
C LEU A 143 -4.61 -2.76 -15.52
N LEU A 144 -3.69 -2.35 -14.65
CA LEU A 144 -2.87 -3.28 -13.87
C LEU A 144 -3.70 -4.06 -12.85
N SER A 145 -4.75 -3.46 -12.27
CA SER A 145 -5.67 -4.18 -11.38
C SER A 145 -6.46 -5.25 -12.15
N LEU A 146 -6.91 -4.97 -13.36
CA LEU A 146 -7.56 -5.96 -14.23
C LEU A 146 -6.60 -7.10 -14.57
N VAL A 147 -5.36 -6.79 -14.97
CA VAL A 147 -4.34 -7.81 -15.25
C VAL A 147 -4.04 -8.66 -14.01
N ALA A 148 -3.93 -8.04 -12.83
CA ALA A 148 -3.70 -8.74 -11.58
C ALA A 148 -4.85 -9.67 -11.19
N ALA A 149 -6.09 -9.38 -11.62
CA ALA A 149 -7.27 -10.19 -11.34
C ALA A 149 -7.45 -11.37 -12.32
N ILE A 150 -6.76 -11.41 -13.47
CA ILE A 150 -6.92 -12.47 -14.47
C ILE A 150 -6.79 -13.89 -13.88
N PRO A 151 -5.78 -14.23 -13.05
CA PRO A 151 -5.66 -15.56 -12.49
C PRO A 151 -6.87 -15.97 -11.64
N ALA A 152 -7.45 -15.02 -10.89
CA ALA A 152 -8.65 -15.29 -10.09
C ALA A 152 -9.89 -15.55 -10.96
N PHE A 153 -10.07 -14.81 -12.05
CA PHE A 153 -11.15 -15.08 -13.01
C PHE A 153 -11.04 -16.45 -13.66
N ILE A 154 -9.81 -16.91 -13.97
CA ILE A 154 -9.58 -18.25 -14.52
C ILE A 154 -10.00 -19.30 -13.49
N VAL A 155 -9.60 -19.17 -12.22
CA VAL A 155 -10.00 -20.08 -11.14
C VAL A 155 -11.52 -20.12 -11.00
N SER A 156 -12.17 -18.97 -10.89
CA SER A 156 -13.62 -18.88 -10.79
C SER A 156 -14.33 -19.56 -11.99
N GLY A 157 -13.82 -19.37 -13.21
CA GLY A 157 -14.40 -20.02 -14.40
C GLY A 157 -14.22 -21.53 -14.44
N ILE A 158 -13.18 -22.09 -13.81
CA ILE A 158 -12.95 -23.54 -13.73
C ILE A 158 -13.84 -24.21 -12.68
N PHE A 159 -14.08 -23.54 -11.56
CA PHE A 159 -14.78 -24.07 -10.40
C PHE A 159 -16.24 -23.59 -10.28
N SER A 160 -16.70 -22.69 -11.15
CA SER A 160 -18.13 -22.35 -11.23
C SER A 160 -18.92 -23.52 -11.85
N PRO A 161 -20.01 -23.96 -11.21
CA PRO A 161 -20.86 -25.05 -11.73
C PRO A 161 -21.57 -24.64 -13.02
#